data_3b52688cf085d32cd00a75b4e85e71bb
#
_entry.id   3b52688cf085d32cd00a75b4e85e71bb
#
_cell.length_a   1.000
_cell.length_b   1.000
_cell.length_c   1.000
_cell.angle_alpha   90.00
_cell.angle_beta   90.00
_cell.angle_gamma   90.00
#
_symmetry.space_group_name_H-M   'P 1'
#
loop_
_entity.id
_entity.type
_entity.pdbx_description
1 polymer ?
#
loop_
_entity_poly.entity_id
_entity_poly.type
_entity_poly.pdbx_seq_one_letter_code
_entity_poly.pdbx_strand_id
1 'polypeptide(L)' 'MIAIDDALKALAEVDPRKSRVVELRFFGGLSVEETAEVLNVSADTVMRDWRLAKTWLAREVSLGQHRGQ' A
#
# COMPACT_ATOMS: atom_id res chain seq x y z
N MET A 1 -0.74 15.38 -11.46
CA MET A 1 -1.40 14.29 -10.73
C MET A 1 -0.46 13.10 -10.63
N ILE A 2 -0.39 12.47 -9.46
CA ILE A 2 0.46 11.30 -9.25
C ILE A 2 -0.37 10.05 -9.50
N ALA A 3 0.11 9.20 -10.40
CA ALA A 3 -0.53 7.92 -10.64
C ALA A 3 -0.30 6.99 -9.45
N ILE A 4 -1.21 6.05 -9.23
CA ILE A 4 -1.08 5.11 -8.12
C ILE A 4 0.20 4.27 -8.25
N ASP A 5 0.63 3.98 -9.47
CA ASP A 5 1.88 3.26 -9.71
C ASP A 5 3.08 4.01 -9.17
N ASP A 6 3.11 5.32 -9.38
CA ASP A 6 4.22 6.14 -8.88
C ASP A 6 4.19 6.22 -7.37
N ALA A 7 2.99 6.31 -6.79
CA ALA A 7 2.85 6.32 -5.34
C ALA A 7 3.32 5.00 -4.74
N LEU A 8 3.00 3.88 -5.39
CA LEU A 8 3.45 2.57 -4.93
C LEU A 8 4.96 2.41 -5.01
N LYS A 9 5.57 2.94 -6.07
CA LYS A 9 7.03 2.91 -6.18
C LYS A 9 7.67 3.70 -5.07
N ALA A 10 7.12 4.87 -4.76
CA ALA A 10 7.61 5.68 -3.65
C ALA A 10 7.45 4.96 -2.32
N LEU A 11 6.31 4.30 -2.12
CA LEU A 11 6.08 3.53 -0.91
C LEU A 11 7.07 2.38 -0.79
N ALA A 12 7.38 1.71 -1.90
CA ALA A 12 8.33 0.60 -1.90
C ALA A 12 9.73 1.05 -1.45
N GLU A 13 10.08 2.28 -1.74
CA GLU A 13 11.36 2.82 -1.31
C GLU A 13 11.38 3.11 0.19
N VAL A 14 10.25 3.57 0.72
CA VAL A 14 10.13 3.92 2.13
C VAL A 14 9.86 2.67 2.98
N ASP A 15 8.97 1.80 2.51
CA ASP A 15 8.56 0.62 3.25
C ASP A 15 8.15 -0.49 2.27
N PRO A 16 9.10 -1.35 1.89
CA PRO A 16 8.82 -2.42 0.92
C PRO A 16 7.71 -3.37 1.35
N ARG A 17 7.60 -3.66 2.65
CA ARG A 17 6.57 -4.59 3.11
C ARG A 17 5.16 -4.01 2.92
N LYS A 18 4.98 -2.72 3.24
CA LYS A 18 3.68 -2.08 3.04
C LYS A 18 3.31 -2.04 1.55
N SER A 19 4.29 -1.82 0.71
CA SER A 19 4.07 -1.85 -0.74
C SER A 19 3.60 -3.24 -1.19
N ARG A 20 4.23 -4.29 -0.66
CA ARG A 20 3.84 -5.66 -0.97
C ARG A 20 2.41 -5.96 -0.49
N VAL A 21 2.06 -5.47 0.70
CA VAL A 21 0.70 -5.66 1.22
C VAL A 21 -0.31 -5.05 0.24
N VAL A 22 -0.04 -3.85 -0.25
CA VAL A 22 -0.94 -3.21 -1.21
C VAL A 22 -1.03 -4.01 -2.50
N GLU A 23 0.11 -4.47 -3.02
CA GLU A 23 0.12 -5.25 -4.24
C GLU A 23 -0.70 -6.52 -4.10
N LEU A 24 -0.53 -7.25 -3.02
CA LEU A 24 -1.23 -8.52 -2.81
C LEU A 24 -2.72 -8.32 -2.54
N ARG A 25 -3.05 -7.32 -1.74
CA ARG A 25 -4.43 -7.08 -1.35
C ARG A 25 -5.22 -6.38 -2.46
N PHE A 26 -4.68 -5.32 -3.01
CA PHE A 26 -5.42 -4.49 -3.96
C PHE A 26 -5.37 -5.05 -5.38
N PHE A 27 -4.19 -5.38 -5.83
CA PHE A 27 -4.03 -5.88 -7.19
C PHE A 27 -4.17 -7.39 -7.30
N GLY A 28 -3.69 -8.11 -6.29
CA GLY A 28 -3.76 -9.57 -6.28
C GLY A 28 -5.06 -10.14 -5.78
N GLY A 29 -5.87 -9.33 -5.09
CA GLY A 29 -7.16 -9.78 -4.57
C GLY A 29 -7.05 -10.78 -3.42
N LEU A 30 -5.90 -10.85 -2.75
CA LEU A 30 -5.73 -11.77 -1.64
C LEU A 30 -6.41 -11.25 -0.38
N SER A 31 -6.87 -12.19 0.46
CA SER A 31 -7.41 -11.85 1.77
C SER A 31 -6.26 -11.46 2.71
N VAL A 32 -6.62 -10.93 3.89
CA VAL A 32 -5.63 -10.62 4.91
C VAL A 32 -4.84 -11.87 5.28
N GLU A 33 -5.53 -12.99 5.47
CA GLU A 33 -4.90 -14.26 5.87
C GLU A 33 -3.95 -14.76 4.79
N GLU A 34 -4.39 -14.70 3.53
CA GLU A 34 -3.55 -15.13 2.41
C GLU A 34 -2.32 -14.25 2.27
N THR A 35 -2.50 -12.95 2.42
CA THR A 35 -1.39 -12.00 2.37
C THR A 35 -0.39 -12.29 3.49
N ALA A 36 -0.91 -12.57 4.69
CA ALA A 36 -0.06 -12.89 5.84
C ALA A 36 0.80 -14.12 5.57
N GLU A 37 0.21 -15.13 4.93
CA GLU A 37 0.95 -16.35 4.59
C GLU A 37 2.05 -16.06 3.57
N VAL A 38 1.73 -15.31 2.53
CA VAL A 38 2.70 -14.98 1.50
C VAL A 38 3.89 -14.21 2.08
N LEU A 39 3.62 -13.26 2.96
CA LEU A 39 4.65 -12.41 3.54
C LEU A 39 5.28 -13.00 4.80
N ASN A 40 4.74 -14.11 5.29
CA ASN A 40 5.22 -14.78 6.49
C ASN A 40 5.18 -13.84 7.71
N VAL A 41 4.05 -13.18 7.88
CA VAL A 41 3.80 -12.29 9.01
C VAL A 41 2.41 -12.60 9.57
N SER A 42 2.06 -12.01 10.71
CA SER A 42 0.74 -12.22 11.30
C SER A 42 -0.32 -11.42 10.55
N ALA A 43 -1.57 -11.88 10.68
CA ALA A 43 -2.70 -11.17 10.10
C ALA A 43 -2.83 -9.75 10.67
N ASP A 44 -2.55 -9.59 11.97
CA ASP A 44 -2.58 -8.27 12.61
C ASP A 44 -1.58 -7.32 11.95
N THR A 45 -0.39 -7.83 11.63
CA THR A 45 0.61 -7.04 10.94
C THR A 45 0.11 -6.59 9.57
N VAL A 46 -0.52 -7.51 8.82
CA VAL A 46 -1.07 -7.19 7.51
C VAL A 46 -2.14 -6.09 7.62
N MET A 47 -3.04 -6.23 8.60
CA MET A 47 -4.11 -5.25 8.79
C MET A 47 -3.55 -3.86 9.11
N ARG A 48 -2.57 -3.82 9.99
CA ARG A 48 -1.93 -2.54 10.35
C ARG A 48 -1.21 -1.93 9.17
N ASP A 49 -0.42 -2.74 8.46
CA ASP A 49 0.32 -2.25 7.30
C ASP A 49 -0.63 -1.79 6.20
N TRP A 50 -1.72 -2.53 5.99
CA TRP A 50 -2.72 -2.17 5.00
C TRP A 50 -3.36 -0.82 5.30
N ARG A 51 -3.72 -0.61 6.57
CA ARG A 51 -4.32 0.66 7.01
C ARG A 51 -3.37 1.82 6.81
N LEU A 52 -2.12 1.65 7.23
CA LEU A 52 -1.11 2.70 7.10
C LEU A 52 -0.79 2.97 5.63
N ALA A 53 -0.70 1.91 4.83
CA ALA A 53 -0.42 2.06 3.40
C ALA A 53 -1.55 2.81 2.70
N LYS A 54 -2.80 2.48 3.02
CA LYS A 54 -3.94 3.17 2.41
C LYS A 54 -3.92 4.66 2.75
N THR A 55 -3.65 4.99 3.99
CA THR A 55 -3.56 6.37 4.44
C THR A 55 -2.45 7.11 3.69
N TRP A 56 -1.30 6.47 3.60
CA TRP A 56 -0.15 7.06 2.92
C TRP A 56 -0.44 7.29 1.43
N LEU A 57 -1.02 6.29 0.77
CA LEU A 57 -1.34 6.39 -0.65
C LEU A 57 -2.39 7.47 -0.92
N ALA A 58 -3.42 7.53 -0.09
CA ALA A 58 -4.47 8.54 -0.23
C ALA A 58 -3.88 9.95 -0.09
N ARG A 59 -2.96 10.11 0.84
CA ARG A 59 -2.29 11.38 1.07
C ARG A 59 -1.45 11.78 -0.13
N GLU A 60 -0.68 10.84 -0.69
CA GLU A 60 0.18 11.12 -1.83
C GLU A 60 -0.64 11.48 -3.07
N VAL A 61 -1.70 10.75 -3.32
CA VAL A 61 -2.57 11.04 -4.46
C VAL A 61 -3.25 12.40 -4.27
N SER A 62 -3.70 12.69 -3.06
CA SER A 62 -4.36 13.96 -2.75
C SER A 62 -3.40 15.14 -2.94
N LEU A 63 -2.16 15.00 -2.47
CA LEU A 63 -1.14 16.04 -2.66
C LEU A 63 -0.84 16.25 -4.14
N GLY A 64 -0.77 15.15 -4.89
CA GLY A 64 -0.56 15.24 -6.33
C GLY A 64 -1.67 15.99 -7.02
N GLN A 65 -2.91 15.75 -6.63
CA GLN A 65 -4.06 16.44 -7.19
C GLN A 65 -4.03 17.93 -6.86
N HIS A 66 -3.68 18.26 -5.63
CA HIS A 66 -3.62 19.66 -5.19
C HIS A 66 -2.58 20.44 -5.96
N ARG A 67 -1.49 19.80 -6.33
CA ARG A 67 -0.42 20.49 -7.03
C ARG A 67 -0.80 20.93 -8.43
N GLY A 68 -1.82 20.31 -8.99
CA GLY A 68 -2.32 20.67 -10.30
C GLY A 68 -3.27 21.84 -10.31
N GLN A 69 -3.57 22.40 -9.17
CA GLN A 69 -4.50 23.53 -9.07
C GLN A 69 -3.82 24.83 -9.31
#